data_bb93a276c95eb49cc2362d7d873a6908
#
_entry.id   bb93a276c95eb49cc2362d7d873a6908
#
_cell.length_a   1.000
_cell.length_b   1.000
_cell.length_c   1.000
_cell.angle_alpha   90.00
_cell.angle_beta   90.00
_cell.angle_gamma   90.00
#
_symmetry.space_group_name_H-M   'P 1'
#
loop_
_entity.id
_entity.type
_entity.pdbx_description
1 polymer ?
#
loop_
_entity_poly.entity_id
_entity_poly.type
_entity_poly.pdbx_seq_one_letter_code
_entity_poly.pdbx_strand_id
1 'polypeptide(L)'
;LTRQAIGTANLPSTQIITSLALFLSALVMWPVWTTAYQAGVEPYQAGEVSLQEAFDRGSLPIRRWMSHQIEEAGNRDTVALFLRRHPDGVNQVDSYDQIPTEVLLPAFLVSELEVAFMIGFRILLPFLVLDCVVATLVVSTGLVMLPPTIVSLPLKLLVFVMADGWSLVVRGLLD
;
A
#
# COMPACT_ATOMS: atom_id res chain seq x y z
N LEU A 1 -9.47 3.62 6.52
CA LEU A 1 -9.64 4.92 5.86
C LEU A 1 -10.82 4.91 4.91
N THR A 2 -10.91 4.00 3.91
CA THR A 2 -12.01 3.97 2.91
C THR A 2 -13.40 3.89 3.57
N ARG A 3 -13.59 3.03 4.59
CA ARG A 3 -14.85 2.95 5.35
C ARG A 3 -15.19 4.25 6.07
N GLN A 4 -14.18 4.87 6.68
CA GLN A 4 -14.34 6.15 7.37
C GLN A 4 -14.71 7.27 6.40
N ALA A 5 -14.10 7.26 5.19
CA ALA A 5 -14.44 8.21 4.14
C ALA A 5 -15.92 8.14 3.76
N ILE A 6 -16.45 6.95 3.53
CA ILE A 6 -17.84 6.72 3.15
C ILE A 6 -18.80 6.94 4.33
N GLY A 7 -18.31 6.92 5.58
CA GLY A 7 -19.13 7.07 6.79
C GLY A 7 -19.84 5.79 7.23
N THR A 8 -19.40 4.63 6.73
CA THR A 8 -19.97 3.33 7.11
C THR A 8 -19.06 2.61 8.11
N ALA A 9 -19.63 2.17 9.24
CA ALA A 9 -18.84 1.46 10.25
C ALA A 9 -18.44 0.03 9.81
N ASN A 10 -19.32 -0.69 9.10
CA ASN A 10 -19.22 -2.13 8.85
C ASN A 10 -19.29 -2.54 7.36
N LEU A 11 -19.55 -1.62 6.45
CA LEU A 11 -19.65 -1.91 5.00
C LEU A 11 -18.55 -1.23 4.22
N PRO A 12 -17.89 -1.93 3.28
CA PRO A 12 -17.92 -3.38 3.05
C PRO A 12 -17.30 -4.16 4.21
N SER A 13 -17.62 -5.47 4.34
CA SER A 13 -17.09 -6.30 5.43
C SER A 13 -15.56 -6.41 5.37
N THR A 14 -14.92 -6.64 6.52
CA THR A 14 -13.45 -6.79 6.59
C THR A 14 -12.98 -7.95 5.71
N GLN A 15 -13.77 -9.03 5.64
CA GLN A 15 -13.45 -10.18 4.81
C GLN A 15 -13.36 -9.83 3.33
N ILE A 16 -14.30 -9.05 2.80
CA ILE A 16 -14.31 -8.62 1.39
C ILE A 16 -13.07 -7.79 1.11
N ILE A 17 -12.75 -6.80 1.97
CA ILE A 17 -11.57 -5.94 1.78
C ILE A 17 -10.29 -6.77 1.86
N THR A 18 -10.17 -7.66 2.84
CA THR A 18 -8.97 -8.50 3.00
C THR A 18 -8.82 -9.47 1.83
N SER A 19 -9.90 -10.10 1.37
CA SER A 19 -9.86 -10.99 0.20
C SER A 19 -9.43 -10.24 -1.06
N LEU A 20 -10.01 -9.05 -1.29
CA LEU A 20 -9.63 -8.21 -2.42
C LEU A 20 -8.16 -7.82 -2.36
N ALA A 21 -7.69 -7.38 -1.18
CA ALA A 21 -6.28 -7.01 -0.98
C ALA A 21 -5.34 -8.20 -1.24
N LEU A 22 -5.68 -9.40 -0.76
CA LEU A 22 -4.89 -10.61 -1.01
C LEU A 22 -4.85 -10.98 -2.50
N PHE A 23 -5.99 -10.89 -3.21
CA PHE A 23 -6.04 -11.15 -4.65
C PHE A 23 -5.21 -10.14 -5.44
N LEU A 24 -5.32 -8.84 -5.12
CA LEU A 24 -4.54 -7.80 -5.79
C LEU A 24 -3.04 -7.98 -5.51
N SER A 25 -2.66 -8.25 -4.26
CA SER A 25 -1.26 -8.52 -3.90
C SER A 25 -0.71 -9.74 -4.64
N ALA A 26 -1.48 -10.82 -4.72
CA ALA A 26 -1.08 -12.02 -5.47
C ALA A 26 -0.93 -11.73 -6.97
N LEU A 27 -1.82 -10.93 -7.55
CA LEU A 27 -1.77 -10.53 -8.95
C LEU A 27 -0.52 -9.71 -9.27
N VAL A 28 -0.23 -8.69 -8.47
CA VAL A 28 0.94 -7.82 -8.63
C VAL A 28 2.24 -8.60 -8.42
N MET A 29 2.27 -9.47 -7.41
CA MET A 29 3.45 -10.25 -7.08
C MET A 29 3.68 -11.47 -7.99
N TRP A 30 2.71 -11.85 -8.82
CA TRP A 30 2.81 -13.05 -9.66
C TRP A 30 4.08 -13.10 -10.51
N PRO A 31 4.44 -12.06 -11.31
CA PRO A 31 5.67 -12.07 -12.11
C PRO A 31 6.94 -12.15 -11.25
N VAL A 32 6.95 -11.54 -10.06
CA VAL A 32 8.09 -11.59 -9.14
C VAL A 32 8.27 -13.00 -8.59
N TRP A 33 7.19 -13.68 -8.20
CA TRP A 33 7.22 -15.06 -7.72
C TRP A 33 7.67 -16.05 -8.80
N THR A 34 7.18 -15.89 -10.03
CA THR A 34 7.62 -16.76 -11.15
C THR A 34 9.10 -16.59 -11.44
N THR A 35 9.61 -15.35 -11.44
CA THR A 35 11.04 -15.10 -11.63
C THR A 35 11.86 -15.64 -10.48
N ALA A 36 11.41 -15.49 -9.24
CA ALA A 36 12.10 -16.03 -8.06
C ALA A 36 12.14 -17.57 -8.09
N TYR A 37 11.05 -18.21 -8.49
CA TYR A 37 10.98 -19.66 -8.64
C TYR A 37 11.97 -20.17 -9.70
N GLN A 38 11.99 -19.56 -10.87
CA GLN A 38 12.86 -19.92 -11.98
C GLN A 38 14.35 -19.67 -11.65
N ALA A 39 14.66 -18.61 -10.90
CA ALA A 39 16.03 -18.29 -10.54
C ALA A 39 16.60 -19.18 -9.43
N GLY A 40 15.77 -19.61 -8.49
CA GLY A 40 16.21 -20.34 -7.30
C GLY A 40 15.74 -21.78 -7.23
N VAL A 41 14.42 -21.99 -7.25
CA VAL A 41 13.82 -23.31 -6.97
C VAL A 41 14.05 -24.31 -8.09
N GLU A 42 13.88 -23.90 -9.32
CA GLU A 42 14.01 -24.76 -10.50
C GLU A 42 15.45 -25.31 -10.64
N PRO A 43 16.54 -24.52 -10.58
CA PRO A 43 17.90 -25.03 -10.62
C PRO A 43 18.27 -25.93 -9.41
N TYR A 44 17.68 -25.65 -8.24
CA TYR A 44 17.87 -26.51 -7.07
C TYR A 44 17.25 -27.90 -7.27
N GLN A 45 16.03 -27.96 -7.82
CA GLN A 45 15.35 -29.21 -8.13
C GLN A 45 16.10 -30.01 -9.21
N ALA A 46 16.75 -29.32 -10.16
CA ALA A 46 17.61 -29.95 -11.15
C ALA A 46 18.96 -30.45 -10.60
N GLY A 47 19.30 -30.12 -9.33
CA GLY A 47 20.55 -30.48 -8.72
C GLY A 47 21.75 -29.65 -9.21
N GLU A 48 21.51 -28.50 -9.84
CA GLU A 48 22.55 -27.65 -10.43
C GLU A 48 23.20 -26.71 -9.41
N VAL A 49 22.46 -26.35 -8.35
CA VAL A 49 22.90 -25.39 -7.35
C VAL A 49 22.64 -25.90 -5.92
N SER A 50 23.44 -25.41 -4.96
CA SER A 50 23.21 -25.67 -3.54
C SER A 50 21.96 -24.94 -3.02
N LEU A 51 21.42 -25.38 -1.88
CA LEU A 51 20.28 -24.72 -1.22
C LEU A 51 20.57 -23.25 -0.92
N GLN A 52 21.77 -22.92 -0.46
CA GLN A 52 22.16 -21.55 -0.17
C GLN A 52 22.17 -20.69 -1.43
N GLU A 53 22.76 -21.20 -2.50
CA GLU A 53 22.80 -20.50 -3.77
C GLU A 53 21.42 -20.33 -4.39
N ALA A 54 20.54 -21.33 -4.26
CA ALA A 54 19.14 -21.25 -4.67
C ALA A 54 18.39 -20.16 -3.92
N PHE A 55 18.62 -20.04 -2.60
CA PHE A 55 18.03 -18.98 -1.78
C PHE A 55 18.54 -17.60 -2.21
N ASP A 56 19.84 -17.45 -2.40
CA ASP A 56 20.44 -16.18 -2.82
C ASP A 56 19.91 -15.73 -4.19
N ARG A 57 19.86 -16.65 -5.16
CA ARG A 57 19.33 -16.38 -6.50
C ARG A 57 17.82 -16.09 -6.49
N GLY A 58 17.04 -16.86 -5.73
CA GLY A 58 15.58 -16.72 -5.65
C GLY A 58 15.13 -15.47 -4.88
N SER A 59 15.91 -15.02 -3.90
CA SER A 59 15.60 -13.80 -3.15
C SER A 59 15.89 -12.51 -3.93
N LEU A 60 16.78 -12.53 -4.91
CA LEU A 60 17.20 -11.35 -5.66
C LEU A 60 16.05 -10.64 -6.40
N PRO A 61 15.15 -11.33 -7.14
CA PRO A 61 14.00 -10.69 -7.78
C PRO A 61 13.07 -9.99 -6.78
N ILE A 62 12.88 -10.57 -5.60
CA ILE A 62 12.04 -9.99 -4.54
C ILE A 62 12.70 -8.72 -3.99
N ARG A 63 14.00 -8.75 -3.72
CA ARG A 63 14.77 -7.59 -3.24
C ARG A 63 14.76 -6.45 -4.26
N ARG A 64 14.94 -6.76 -5.54
CA ARG A 64 14.87 -5.78 -6.62
C ARG A 64 13.49 -5.14 -6.73
N TRP A 65 12.45 -5.95 -6.60
CA TRP A 65 11.09 -5.43 -6.58
C TRP A 65 10.85 -4.48 -5.40
N MET A 66 11.22 -4.87 -4.16
CA MET A 66 11.11 -3.98 -3.00
C MET A 66 11.88 -2.67 -3.19
N SER A 67 13.09 -2.74 -3.73
CA SER A 67 13.92 -1.55 -4.00
C SER A 67 13.27 -0.63 -5.02
N HIS A 68 12.70 -1.20 -6.07
CA HIS A 68 11.99 -0.45 -7.12
C HIS A 68 10.75 0.27 -6.55
N GLN A 69 9.96 -0.41 -5.70
CA GLN A 69 8.81 0.22 -5.04
C GLN A 69 9.20 1.41 -4.17
N ILE A 70 10.27 1.28 -3.37
CA ILE A 70 10.79 2.38 -2.56
C ILE A 70 11.24 3.55 -3.45
N GLU A 71 11.86 3.26 -4.59
CA GLU A 71 12.36 4.27 -5.52
C GLU A 71 11.22 4.99 -6.24
N GLU A 72 10.22 4.28 -6.72
CA GLU A 72 9.02 4.86 -7.35
C GLU A 72 8.21 5.71 -6.38
N ALA A 73 8.12 5.30 -5.12
CA ALA A 73 7.49 6.09 -4.06
C ALA A 73 8.29 7.36 -3.68
N GLY A 74 9.55 7.48 -4.13
CA GLY A 74 10.43 8.60 -3.76
C GLY A 74 11.00 8.50 -2.35
N ASN A 75 10.87 7.35 -1.67
CA ASN A 75 11.16 7.15 -0.24
C ASN A 75 12.60 6.65 0.02
N ARG A 76 13.58 7.08 -0.80
CA ARG A 76 15.00 6.70 -0.65
C ARG A 76 15.58 7.05 0.71
N ASP A 77 15.10 8.13 1.32
CA ASP A 77 15.55 8.57 2.64
C ASP A 77 15.25 7.56 3.73
N THR A 78 14.19 6.76 3.57
CA THR A 78 13.84 5.67 4.49
C THR A 78 14.92 4.59 4.51
N VAL A 79 15.47 4.23 3.35
CA VAL A 79 16.60 3.29 3.26
C VAL A 79 17.83 3.86 3.96
N ALA A 80 18.15 5.13 3.69
CA ALA A 80 19.30 5.81 4.31
C ALA A 80 19.17 5.87 5.84
N LEU A 81 17.95 6.03 6.36
CA LEU A 81 17.67 6.02 7.80
C LEU A 81 18.07 4.67 8.45
N PHE A 82 17.70 3.54 7.84
CA PHE A 82 18.01 2.22 8.35
C PHE A 82 19.48 1.83 8.13
N LEU A 83 20.09 2.23 6.99
CA LEU A 83 21.52 2.00 6.72
C LEU A 83 22.41 2.65 7.78
N ARG A 84 22.12 3.88 8.19
CA ARG A 84 22.88 4.59 9.25
C ARG A 84 22.82 3.88 10.61
N ARG A 85 21.84 3.04 10.83
CA ARG A 85 21.64 2.28 12.08
C ARG A 85 22.17 0.87 12.01
N HIS A 86 22.61 0.40 10.83
CA HIS A 86 23.15 -0.93 10.67
C HIS A 86 24.52 -1.04 11.34
N PRO A 87 24.80 -2.14 12.08
CA PRO A 87 26.06 -2.31 12.84
C PRO A 87 27.33 -2.18 11.99
N ASP A 88 27.28 -2.62 10.74
CA ASP A 88 28.44 -2.63 9.83
C ASP A 88 28.73 -1.25 9.22
N GLY A 89 27.98 -0.23 9.58
CA GLY A 89 28.23 1.17 9.18
C GLY A 89 28.26 1.38 7.67
N VAL A 90 27.42 0.68 6.92
CA VAL A 90 27.32 0.80 5.46
C VAL A 90 26.81 2.19 5.11
N ASN A 91 27.73 3.14 4.99
CA ASN A 91 27.42 4.56 4.76
C ASN A 91 27.17 4.91 3.30
N GLN A 92 27.60 4.09 2.35
CA GLN A 92 27.39 4.27 0.92
C GLN A 92 27.13 2.91 0.28
N VAL A 93 26.01 2.79 -0.39
CA VAL A 93 25.64 1.65 -1.20
C VAL A 93 25.43 2.16 -2.61
N ASP A 94 26.30 1.76 -3.52
CA ASP A 94 26.27 2.19 -4.92
C ASP A 94 25.12 1.52 -5.70
N SER A 95 24.58 0.43 -5.17
CA SER A 95 23.48 -0.32 -5.79
C SER A 95 22.55 -0.93 -4.75
N TYR A 96 21.25 -0.91 -5.04
CA TYR A 96 20.22 -1.55 -4.21
C TYR A 96 20.45 -3.06 -4.00
N ASP A 97 21.10 -3.74 -4.94
CA ASP A 97 21.45 -5.16 -4.83
C ASP A 97 22.40 -5.45 -3.66
N GLN A 98 23.14 -4.44 -3.16
CA GLN A 98 24.08 -4.55 -2.05
C GLN A 98 23.45 -4.26 -0.68
N ILE A 99 22.20 -3.75 -0.65
CA ILE A 99 21.54 -3.43 0.61
C ILE A 99 21.21 -4.73 1.36
N PRO A 100 21.62 -4.91 2.63
CA PRO A 100 21.23 -6.06 3.42
C PRO A 100 19.68 -6.16 3.53
N THR A 101 19.17 -7.40 3.53
CA THR A 101 17.71 -7.63 3.62
C THR A 101 17.14 -7.10 4.93
N GLU A 102 17.92 -7.12 6.01
CA GLU A 102 17.59 -6.58 7.33
C GLU A 102 17.35 -5.06 7.32
N VAL A 103 17.94 -4.37 6.36
CA VAL A 103 17.73 -2.92 6.12
C VAL A 103 16.61 -2.70 5.13
N LEU A 104 16.60 -3.46 4.04
CA LEU A 104 15.67 -3.26 2.94
C LEU A 104 14.23 -3.58 3.35
N LEU A 105 14.01 -4.65 4.10
CA LEU A 105 12.66 -5.09 4.50
C LEU A 105 11.93 -4.05 5.37
N PRO A 106 12.50 -3.55 6.48
CA PRO A 106 11.83 -2.50 7.27
C PRO A 106 11.68 -1.18 6.50
N ALA A 107 12.65 -0.81 5.65
CA ALA A 107 12.55 0.38 4.81
C ALA A 107 11.38 0.26 3.83
N PHE A 108 11.21 -0.89 3.18
CA PHE A 108 10.09 -1.20 2.31
C PHE A 108 8.76 -1.11 3.05
N LEU A 109 8.64 -1.74 4.23
CA LEU A 109 7.40 -1.69 5.01
C LEU A 109 6.99 -0.26 5.39
N VAL A 110 7.95 0.59 5.78
CA VAL A 110 7.68 1.99 6.11
C VAL A 110 7.27 2.77 4.86
N SER A 111 7.95 2.56 3.74
CA SER A 111 7.59 3.17 2.45
C SER A 111 6.17 2.80 2.01
N GLU A 112 5.81 1.51 2.09
CA GLU A 112 4.46 1.03 1.75
C GLU A 112 3.38 1.63 2.66
N LEU A 113 3.67 1.77 3.96
CA LEU A 113 2.76 2.44 4.89
C LEU A 113 2.54 3.90 4.50
N GLU A 114 3.58 4.63 4.14
CA GLU A 114 3.48 6.03 3.70
C GLU A 114 2.63 6.16 2.44
N VAL A 115 2.89 5.33 1.42
CA VAL A 115 2.08 5.27 0.19
C VAL A 115 0.61 4.94 0.51
N ALA A 116 0.37 3.93 1.35
CA ALA A 116 -0.98 3.54 1.75
C ALA A 116 -1.73 4.68 2.48
N PHE A 117 -1.05 5.43 3.35
CA PHE A 117 -1.62 6.61 4.01
C PHE A 117 -1.90 7.73 3.01
N MET A 118 -1.01 7.98 2.06
CA MET A 118 -1.19 9.01 1.04
C MET A 118 -2.42 8.69 0.16
N ILE A 119 -2.56 7.46 -0.33
CA ILE A 119 -3.72 7.00 -1.09
C ILE A 119 -4.99 7.15 -0.25
N GLY A 120 -4.97 6.65 0.98
CA GLY A 120 -6.11 6.74 1.89
C GLY A 120 -6.53 8.18 2.16
N PHE A 121 -5.58 9.09 2.31
CA PHE A 121 -5.85 10.50 2.51
C PHE A 121 -6.45 11.18 1.27
N ARG A 122 -5.93 10.88 0.08
CA ARG A 122 -6.49 11.40 -1.18
C ARG A 122 -7.95 10.98 -1.37
N ILE A 123 -8.28 9.73 -1.00
CA ILE A 123 -9.66 9.23 -1.05
C ILE A 123 -10.54 9.93 0.00
N LEU A 124 -10.00 10.20 1.20
CA LEU A 124 -10.75 10.81 2.30
C LEU A 124 -11.10 12.28 2.04
N LEU A 125 -10.21 13.04 1.39
CA LEU A 125 -10.32 14.48 1.21
C LEU A 125 -11.68 14.95 0.65
N PRO A 126 -12.19 14.44 -0.48
CA PRO A 126 -13.49 14.90 -1.05
C PRO A 126 -14.65 14.65 -0.09
N PHE A 127 -14.63 13.56 0.67
CA PHE A 127 -15.68 13.25 1.64
C PHE A 127 -15.62 14.14 2.88
N LEU A 128 -14.42 14.57 3.27
CA LEU A 128 -14.23 15.50 4.38
C LEU A 128 -14.76 16.89 4.02
N VAL A 129 -14.51 17.35 2.79
CA VAL A 129 -15.09 18.60 2.28
C VAL A 129 -16.61 18.51 2.26
N LEU A 130 -17.18 17.40 1.81
CA LEU A 130 -18.62 17.16 1.80
C LEU A 130 -19.20 17.21 3.22
N ASP A 131 -18.55 16.62 4.21
CA ASP A 131 -18.97 16.70 5.62
C ASP A 131 -18.98 18.13 6.13
N CYS A 132 -17.96 18.93 5.81
CA CYS A 132 -17.91 20.35 6.19
C CYS A 132 -19.07 21.15 5.57
N VAL A 133 -19.35 20.91 4.29
CA VAL A 133 -20.46 21.59 3.59
C VAL A 133 -21.81 21.23 4.22
N VAL A 134 -22.06 19.94 4.43
CA VAL A 134 -23.30 19.45 5.05
C VAL A 134 -23.44 20.00 6.49
N ALA A 135 -22.37 19.95 7.28
CA ALA A 135 -22.39 20.49 8.65
C ALA A 135 -22.75 21.98 8.66
N THR A 136 -22.18 22.77 7.76
CA THR A 136 -22.49 24.21 7.62
C THR A 136 -23.95 24.44 7.26
N LEU A 137 -24.49 23.66 6.32
CA LEU A 137 -25.91 23.76 5.90
C LEU A 137 -26.85 23.37 7.05
N VAL A 138 -26.60 22.30 7.75
CA VAL A 138 -27.42 21.85 8.89
C VAL A 138 -27.45 22.90 10.00
N VAL A 139 -26.30 23.48 10.34
CA VAL A 139 -26.22 24.56 11.34
C VAL A 139 -26.94 25.81 10.88
N SER A 140 -26.77 26.22 9.61
CA SER A 140 -27.38 27.42 9.07
C SER A 140 -28.91 27.34 8.99
N THR A 141 -29.47 26.14 8.85
CA THR A 141 -30.94 25.92 8.86
C THR A 141 -31.54 25.83 10.28
N GLY A 142 -30.71 25.95 11.32
CA GLY A 142 -31.17 25.87 12.71
C GLY A 142 -31.46 24.43 13.20
N LEU A 143 -31.21 23.43 12.39
CA LEU A 143 -31.42 22.01 12.73
C LEU A 143 -30.29 21.45 13.61
N VAL A 144 -29.97 22.17 14.69
CA VAL A 144 -28.81 21.86 15.57
C VAL A 144 -28.91 20.45 16.24
N MET A 145 -30.12 19.93 16.37
CA MET A 145 -30.33 18.60 16.97
C MET A 145 -30.12 17.44 15.97
N LEU A 146 -30.00 17.71 14.68
CA LEU A 146 -29.82 16.69 13.67
C LEU A 146 -28.33 16.46 13.44
N PRO A 147 -27.80 15.24 13.73
CA PRO A 147 -26.38 14.96 13.50
C PRO A 147 -26.05 15.12 12.01
N PRO A 148 -25.08 15.98 11.63
CA PRO A 148 -24.70 16.18 10.22
C PRO A 148 -24.32 14.90 9.48
N THR A 149 -23.79 13.91 10.21
CA THR A 149 -23.39 12.60 9.69
C THR A 149 -24.54 11.81 9.09
N ILE A 150 -25.77 11.95 9.60
CA ILE A 150 -26.95 11.27 9.06
C ILE A 150 -27.32 11.83 7.68
N VAL A 151 -27.14 13.13 7.49
CA VAL A 151 -27.43 13.81 6.22
C VAL A 151 -26.30 13.61 5.21
N SER A 152 -25.05 13.61 5.67
CA SER A 152 -23.88 13.46 4.79
C SER A 152 -23.72 12.04 4.24
N LEU A 153 -24.16 11.01 4.97
CA LEU A 153 -23.97 9.61 4.57
C LEU A 153 -24.60 9.27 3.20
N PRO A 154 -25.90 9.55 2.91
CA PRO A 154 -26.47 9.29 1.60
C PRO A 154 -25.79 10.10 0.48
N LEU A 155 -25.35 11.33 0.75
CA LEU A 155 -24.63 12.15 -0.22
C LEU A 155 -23.24 11.56 -0.51
N LYS A 156 -22.53 11.08 0.49
CA LYS A 156 -21.24 10.39 0.32
C LYS A 156 -21.38 9.14 -0.53
N LEU A 157 -22.39 8.31 -0.27
CA LEU A 157 -22.65 7.12 -1.06
C LEU A 157 -22.95 7.47 -2.51
N LEU A 158 -23.76 8.50 -2.74
CA LEU A 158 -24.10 8.96 -4.08
C LEU A 158 -22.85 9.46 -4.82
N VAL A 159 -22.02 10.29 -4.20
CA VAL A 159 -20.77 10.79 -4.79
C VAL A 159 -19.81 9.64 -5.06
N PHE A 160 -19.69 8.67 -4.14
CA PHE A 160 -18.83 7.51 -4.32
C PHE A 160 -19.24 6.65 -5.51
N VAL A 161 -20.56 6.43 -5.68
CA VAL A 161 -21.09 5.64 -6.81
C VAL A 161 -20.93 6.42 -8.12
N MET A 162 -21.26 7.72 -8.14
CA MET A 162 -21.14 8.57 -9.34
C MET A 162 -19.68 8.73 -9.80
N ALA A 163 -18.73 8.76 -8.89
CA ALA A 163 -17.32 8.86 -9.19
C ALA A 163 -16.66 7.50 -9.52
N ASP A 164 -17.45 6.42 -9.61
CA ASP A 164 -16.92 5.05 -9.75
C ASP A 164 -15.82 4.74 -8.70
N GLY A 165 -16.12 5.01 -7.44
CA GLY A 165 -15.17 5.02 -6.34
C GLY A 165 -14.39 3.71 -6.17
N TRP A 166 -15.00 2.55 -6.50
CA TRP A 166 -14.29 1.28 -6.45
C TRP A 166 -13.18 1.18 -7.49
N SER A 167 -13.42 1.64 -8.72
CA SER A 167 -12.38 1.72 -9.75
C SER A 167 -11.25 2.64 -9.34
N LEU A 168 -11.55 3.79 -8.71
CA LEU A 168 -10.53 4.70 -8.21
C LEU A 168 -9.67 4.08 -7.11
N VAL A 169 -10.28 3.34 -6.17
CA VAL A 169 -9.55 2.62 -5.12
C VAL A 169 -8.63 1.56 -5.72
N VAL A 170 -9.15 0.75 -6.67
CA VAL A 170 -8.36 -0.32 -7.29
C VAL A 170 -7.22 0.24 -8.14
N ARG A 171 -7.48 1.28 -8.95
CA ARG A 171 -6.42 1.95 -9.73
C ARG A 171 -5.33 2.54 -8.83
N GLY A 172 -5.71 3.25 -7.77
CA GLY A 172 -4.73 3.81 -6.83
C GLY A 172 -3.93 2.78 -6.04
N LEU A 173 -4.29 1.49 -6.09
CA LEU A 173 -3.53 0.39 -5.49
C LEU A 173 -2.68 -0.36 -6.52
N LEU A 174 -2.98 -0.22 -7.82
CA LEU A 174 -2.27 -0.92 -8.90
C LEU A 174 -1.25 -0.03 -9.62
N ASP A 175 -1.44 1.29 -9.56
CA ASP A 175 -0.52 2.31 -10.07
C ASP A 175 0.57 2.65 -9.03
#